data_7f9a57dbd21f95b71753ff1f539fca20
#
_entry.id   7f9a57dbd21f95b71753ff1f539fca20
#
_cell.length_a   1.000
_cell.length_b   1.000
_cell.length_c   1.000
_cell.angle_alpha   90.00
_cell.angle_beta   90.00
_cell.angle_gamma   90.00
#
_symmetry.space_group_name_H-M   'P 1'
#
loop_
_entity.id
_entity.type
_entity.pdbx_description
1 polymer ?
#
loop_
_entity_poly.entity_id
_entity_poly.type
_entity_poly.pdbx_seq_one_letter_code
_entity_poly.pdbx_strand_id
1 'polypeptide(L)'
;MTEPQYVKIFVKKEMDPRAVEFRKSCQEQVAKVEKIISELKTFDRNLIKKLFFGKDEEVNQNDSKFSLKLNDLFTIYCDENEHLSIRTKIHIKQSKNVFIRENNDLTILEITPEFLKKIERKRSQQGVSISSINSNFRDLRTVINYFMKKKKVIPTGYFYPFGKGGYSICEYFPKKQVFTNDEISKIISLDKFESNEEEFARDIWELLYRCNGINFADLLRLRWDQRNGNCFVFFRKKTENTRKKMRQEIVVPVNQKVEKLISKVGDKNSPFLLGFLKDGYTDENFDYMNRKVRKCVNKYLKQISERLDLSITLQLKTARDSYATVLRRNGVSIDTISEMLSHSNTAVTKHYLDSLDTETVFKVNDKLI
;
A
#
# COMPACT_ATOMS: atom_id res chain seq x y z
N MET A 1 32.49 -7.04 14.87
CA MET A 1 33.77 -7.18 14.16
C MET A 1 33.54 -6.80 12.70
N THR A 2 34.37 -5.90 12.15
CA THR A 2 34.29 -5.50 10.73
C THR A 2 35.04 -6.52 9.86
N GLU A 3 34.75 -6.56 8.53
CA GLU A 3 35.42 -7.46 7.60
C GLU A 3 37.00 -7.30 7.60
N PRO A 4 37.57 -6.09 7.63
CA PRO A 4 39.00 -5.90 7.76
C PRO A 4 39.57 -6.47 9.06
N GLN A 5 38.85 -6.34 10.19
CA GLN A 5 39.29 -6.92 11.47
C GLN A 5 39.26 -8.45 11.44
N TYR A 6 38.25 -9.06 10.79
CA TYR A 6 38.18 -10.50 10.61
C TYR A 6 39.38 -11.02 9.80
N VAL A 7 39.66 -10.41 8.65
CA VAL A 7 40.79 -10.78 7.79
C VAL A 7 42.13 -10.68 8.56
N LYS A 8 42.33 -9.61 9.32
CA LYS A 8 43.51 -9.40 10.13
C LYS A 8 43.70 -10.47 11.21
N ILE A 9 42.66 -10.78 11.93
CA ILE A 9 42.68 -11.70 13.06
C ILE A 9 42.73 -13.19 12.64
N PHE A 10 41.82 -13.58 11.72
CA PHE A 10 41.60 -15.01 11.41
C PHE A 10 42.26 -15.47 10.13
N VAL A 11 42.42 -14.63 9.11
CA VAL A 11 43.01 -15.00 7.82
C VAL A 11 44.52 -14.78 7.86
N LYS A 12 44.95 -13.58 8.23
CA LYS A 12 46.40 -13.24 8.31
C LYS A 12 47.06 -13.73 9.61
N LYS A 13 46.30 -14.24 10.56
CA LYS A 13 46.74 -14.81 11.84
C LYS A 13 47.72 -13.87 12.57
N GLU A 14 47.39 -12.61 12.70
CA GLU A 14 48.23 -11.60 13.37
C GLU A 14 48.71 -12.08 14.75
N MET A 15 49.97 -11.88 15.05
CA MET A 15 50.61 -12.37 16.27
C MET A 15 50.48 -11.41 17.47
N ASP A 16 49.72 -10.35 17.35
CA ASP A 16 49.37 -9.51 18.50
C ASP A 16 48.79 -10.38 19.63
N PRO A 17 49.28 -10.26 20.86
CA PRO A 17 48.79 -11.05 22.00
C PRO A 17 47.26 -11.00 22.16
N ARG A 18 46.64 -9.83 21.97
CA ARG A 18 45.18 -9.67 22.04
C ARG A 18 44.46 -10.40 20.92
N ALA A 19 45.01 -10.41 19.69
CA ALA A 19 44.47 -11.13 18.57
C ALA A 19 44.61 -12.65 18.75
N VAL A 20 45.70 -13.13 19.35
CA VAL A 20 45.92 -14.54 19.69
C VAL A 20 44.93 -15.01 20.73
N GLU A 21 44.77 -14.25 21.82
CA GLU A 21 43.79 -14.55 22.89
C GLU A 21 42.39 -14.57 22.37
N PHE A 22 42.00 -13.59 21.56
CA PHE A 22 40.67 -13.55 20.92
C PHE A 22 40.41 -14.75 20.01
N ARG A 23 41.42 -15.17 19.18
CA ARG A 23 41.31 -16.38 18.36
C ARG A 23 41.08 -17.62 19.22
N LYS A 24 41.87 -17.77 20.28
CA LYS A 24 41.79 -18.90 21.21
C LYS A 24 40.36 -18.97 21.84
N SER A 25 39.87 -17.83 22.33
CA SER A 25 38.53 -17.73 22.89
C SER A 25 37.45 -18.10 21.87
N CYS A 26 37.55 -17.63 20.62
CA CYS A 26 36.63 -18.00 19.57
C CYS A 26 36.69 -19.50 19.23
N GLN A 27 37.86 -20.12 19.18
CA GLN A 27 38.02 -21.55 18.94
C GLN A 27 37.41 -22.40 20.06
N GLU A 28 37.60 -22.00 21.32
CA GLU A 28 36.99 -22.64 22.47
C GLU A 28 35.44 -22.56 22.41
N GLN A 29 34.89 -21.41 21.99
CA GLN A 29 33.45 -21.26 21.81
C GLN A 29 32.91 -22.14 20.66
N VAL A 30 33.61 -22.23 19.54
CA VAL A 30 33.24 -23.11 18.42
C VAL A 30 33.27 -24.56 18.85
N ALA A 31 34.34 -25.03 19.50
CA ALA A 31 34.45 -26.38 20.00
C ALA A 31 33.32 -26.76 21.00
N LYS A 32 32.94 -25.82 21.85
CA LYS A 32 31.80 -25.99 22.77
C LYS A 32 30.46 -26.18 22.02
N VAL A 33 30.22 -25.39 20.96
CA VAL A 33 29.02 -25.51 20.14
C VAL A 33 29.02 -26.81 19.37
N GLU A 34 30.14 -27.21 18.77
CA GLU A 34 30.29 -28.47 18.04
C GLU A 34 30.01 -29.69 18.94
N LYS A 35 30.53 -29.68 20.18
CA LYS A 35 30.23 -30.70 21.17
C LYS A 35 28.75 -30.79 21.46
N ILE A 36 28.07 -29.66 21.72
CA ILE A 36 26.64 -29.63 21.96
C ILE A 36 25.86 -30.21 20.76
N ILE A 37 26.24 -29.82 19.54
CA ILE A 37 25.58 -30.32 18.32
C ILE A 37 25.77 -31.83 18.18
N SER A 38 26.95 -32.39 18.48
CA SER A 38 27.22 -33.82 18.37
C SER A 38 26.41 -34.68 19.37
N GLU A 39 26.01 -34.09 20.49
CA GLU A 39 25.21 -34.76 21.52
C GLU A 39 23.68 -34.70 21.24
N LEU A 40 23.23 -33.88 20.26
CA LEU A 40 21.83 -33.73 19.92
C LEU A 40 21.41 -34.70 18.83
N LYS A 41 20.30 -35.45 19.07
CA LYS A 41 19.69 -36.35 18.06
C LYS A 41 19.08 -35.59 16.85
N THR A 42 18.67 -34.36 17.05
CA THR A 42 18.09 -33.49 16.03
C THR A 42 18.64 -32.08 16.21
N PHE A 43 18.84 -31.36 15.10
CA PHE A 43 19.32 -29.99 15.13
C PHE A 43 18.22 -29.06 15.65
N ASP A 44 18.35 -28.59 16.89
CA ASP A 44 17.50 -27.56 17.49
C ASP A 44 18.35 -26.38 17.94
N ARG A 45 18.19 -25.27 17.23
CA ARG A 45 18.95 -24.03 17.46
C ARG A 45 18.69 -23.41 18.85
N ASN A 46 17.46 -23.54 19.36
CA ASN A 46 17.11 -22.96 20.67
C ASN A 46 17.69 -23.78 21.79
N LEU A 47 17.66 -25.09 21.66
CA LEU A 47 18.29 -26.03 22.59
C LEU A 47 19.81 -25.86 22.60
N ILE A 48 20.44 -25.69 21.44
CA ILE A 48 21.86 -25.41 21.30
C ILE A 48 22.22 -24.11 22.05
N LYS A 49 21.46 -23.03 21.88
CA LYS A 49 21.66 -21.77 22.58
C LYS A 49 21.53 -21.92 24.09
N LYS A 50 20.49 -22.59 24.56
CA LYS A 50 20.27 -22.86 25.99
C LYS A 50 21.45 -23.63 26.60
N LEU A 51 21.92 -24.67 25.95
CA LEU A 51 23.04 -25.48 26.40
C LEU A 51 24.38 -24.74 26.34
N PHE A 52 24.55 -23.86 25.34
CA PHE A 52 25.78 -23.10 25.16
C PHE A 52 25.97 -21.98 26.18
N PHE A 53 24.92 -21.17 26.38
CA PHE A 53 25.01 -19.98 27.26
C PHE A 53 24.77 -20.30 28.73
N GLY A 54 24.24 -21.49 29.06
CA GLY A 54 24.04 -21.93 30.42
C GLY A 54 23.12 -21.04 31.26
N LYS A 55 22.42 -20.15 30.61
CA LYS A 55 21.40 -19.28 31.23
C LYS A 55 20.05 -19.90 31.00
N ASP A 56 19.39 -20.30 32.07
CA ASP A 56 17.98 -20.06 32.14
C ASP A 56 17.83 -18.53 32.12
N GLU A 57 17.82 -17.91 30.91
CA GLU A 57 17.07 -16.67 30.80
C GLU A 57 15.70 -17.09 31.28
N GLU A 58 15.28 -16.52 32.41
CA GLU A 58 13.91 -16.57 32.86
C GLU A 58 13.09 -16.24 31.62
N VAL A 59 12.60 -17.28 30.95
CA VAL A 59 11.49 -17.15 30.01
C VAL A 59 10.43 -16.56 30.91
N ASN A 60 10.21 -15.26 30.78
CA ASN A 60 9.17 -14.55 31.49
C ASN A 60 7.96 -15.47 31.44
N GLN A 61 7.53 -16.01 32.59
CA GLN A 61 6.43 -16.97 32.66
C GLN A 61 5.10 -16.39 32.15
N ASN A 62 5.10 -15.13 31.74
CA ASN A 62 4.06 -14.50 30.92
C ASN A 62 4.07 -14.90 29.45
N ASP A 63 5.14 -15.52 28.91
CA ASP A 63 5.20 -15.93 27.49
C ASP A 63 4.41 -17.21 27.20
N SER A 64 4.01 -17.98 28.21
CA SER A 64 3.26 -19.24 28.04
C SER A 64 1.78 -19.07 27.69
N LYS A 65 1.26 -17.84 27.65
CA LYS A 65 -0.16 -17.55 27.34
C LYS A 65 -0.40 -16.92 25.97
N PHE A 66 0.63 -16.56 25.22
CA PHE A 66 0.43 -15.88 23.95
C PHE A 66 0.53 -16.87 22.78
N SER A 67 -0.58 -17.05 22.08
CA SER A 67 -0.58 -17.86 20.85
C SER A 67 0.32 -17.20 19.80
N LEU A 68 1.31 -17.97 19.31
CA LEU A 68 2.16 -17.56 18.19
C LEU A 68 1.55 -17.96 16.83
N LYS A 69 0.32 -18.49 16.83
CA LYS A 69 -0.40 -18.81 15.59
C LYS A 69 -0.67 -17.54 14.80
N LEU A 70 -0.34 -17.59 13.53
CA LEU A 70 -0.45 -16.42 12.64
C LEU A 70 -1.89 -15.90 12.57
N ASN A 71 -2.87 -16.83 12.59
CA ASN A 71 -4.29 -16.47 12.61
C ASN A 71 -4.67 -15.55 13.79
N ASP A 72 -4.19 -15.89 14.99
CA ASP A 72 -4.49 -15.14 16.21
C ASP A 72 -3.76 -13.80 16.22
N LEU A 73 -2.48 -13.79 15.80
CA LEU A 73 -1.68 -12.57 15.73
C LEU A 73 -2.30 -11.52 14.80
N PHE A 74 -2.79 -11.92 13.63
CA PHE A 74 -3.49 -10.99 12.72
C PHE A 74 -4.78 -10.45 13.32
N THR A 75 -5.51 -11.29 14.04
CA THR A 75 -6.77 -10.89 14.71
C THR A 75 -6.49 -9.90 15.81
N ILE A 76 -5.60 -10.23 16.74
CA ILE A 76 -5.19 -9.35 17.85
C ILE A 76 -4.64 -8.02 17.31
N TYR A 77 -3.81 -8.06 16.27
CA TYR A 77 -3.30 -6.83 15.64
C TYR A 77 -4.42 -5.92 15.16
N CYS A 78 -5.45 -6.46 14.51
CA CYS A 78 -6.58 -5.66 14.04
C CYS A 78 -7.44 -5.12 15.18
N ASP A 79 -7.60 -5.88 16.26
CA ASP A 79 -8.46 -5.50 17.38
C ASP A 79 -7.79 -4.45 18.27
N GLU A 80 -6.50 -4.60 18.55
CA GLU A 80 -5.74 -3.64 19.37
C GLU A 80 -5.42 -2.31 18.63
N ASN A 81 -5.50 -2.27 17.31
CA ASN A 81 -5.24 -1.05 16.54
C ASN A 81 -6.55 -0.43 16.03
N GLU A 82 -7.32 0.14 16.97
CA GLU A 82 -8.61 0.77 16.67
C GLU A 82 -8.54 1.93 15.67
N HIS A 83 -7.39 2.61 15.63
CA HIS A 83 -7.15 3.71 14.69
C HIS A 83 -7.06 3.29 13.21
N LEU A 84 -6.97 2.00 12.94
CA LEU A 84 -6.98 1.48 11.56
C LEU A 84 -8.38 1.61 10.97
N SER A 85 -8.44 2.11 9.73
CA SER A 85 -9.70 2.14 9.00
C SER A 85 -10.25 0.72 8.81
N ILE A 86 -11.57 0.60 8.78
CA ILE A 86 -12.26 -0.67 8.52
C ILE A 86 -11.73 -1.34 7.25
N ARG A 87 -11.51 -0.56 6.20
CA ARG A 87 -10.96 -1.08 4.95
C ARG A 87 -9.57 -1.65 5.13
N THR A 88 -8.72 -1.02 5.95
CA THR A 88 -7.40 -1.54 6.29
C THR A 88 -7.49 -2.85 7.07
N LYS A 89 -8.38 -2.93 8.07
CA LYS A 89 -8.61 -4.16 8.85
C LYS A 89 -9.10 -5.31 7.96
N ILE A 90 -10.04 -5.04 7.04
CA ILE A 90 -10.52 -6.03 6.06
C ILE A 90 -9.37 -6.52 5.18
N HIS A 91 -8.53 -5.61 4.67
CA HIS A 91 -7.39 -5.96 3.82
C HIS A 91 -6.39 -6.84 4.57
N ILE A 92 -6.03 -6.48 5.79
CA ILE A 92 -5.12 -7.27 6.65
C ILE A 92 -5.70 -8.66 6.91
N LYS A 93 -7.00 -8.77 7.22
CA LYS A 93 -7.69 -10.07 7.38
C LYS A 93 -7.68 -10.90 6.09
N GLN A 94 -7.80 -10.27 4.92
CA GLN A 94 -7.68 -10.97 3.64
C GLN A 94 -6.25 -11.42 3.37
N SER A 95 -5.26 -10.59 3.69
CA SER A 95 -3.84 -10.95 3.58
C SER A 95 -3.47 -12.14 4.46
N LYS A 96 -4.02 -12.23 5.67
CA LYS A 96 -3.88 -13.38 6.55
C LYS A 96 -4.21 -14.69 5.83
N ASN A 97 -5.35 -14.73 5.14
CA ASN A 97 -5.85 -15.94 4.47
C ASN A 97 -4.89 -16.47 3.38
N VAL A 98 -4.02 -15.60 2.82
CA VAL A 98 -3.00 -16.02 1.85
C VAL A 98 -1.98 -16.96 2.49
N PHE A 99 -1.64 -16.74 3.75
CA PHE A 99 -0.60 -17.46 4.47
C PHE A 99 -1.14 -18.72 5.17
N ILE A 100 -2.33 -18.62 5.79
CA ILE A 100 -2.90 -19.73 6.57
C ILE A 100 -3.75 -20.70 5.75
N ARG A 101 -3.93 -20.46 4.44
CA ARG A 101 -4.85 -21.26 3.59
C ARG A 101 -4.55 -22.77 3.60
N GLU A 102 -3.30 -23.15 3.72
CA GLU A 102 -2.85 -24.54 3.71
C GLU A 102 -2.61 -25.11 5.11
N ASN A 103 -2.32 -24.25 6.06
CA ASN A 103 -2.10 -24.60 7.46
C ASN A 103 -2.67 -23.52 8.37
N ASN A 104 -3.82 -23.81 8.97
CA ASN A 104 -4.47 -22.85 9.88
C ASN A 104 -3.72 -22.70 11.22
N ASP A 105 -2.90 -23.69 11.58
CA ASP A 105 -2.07 -23.68 12.78
C ASP A 105 -0.66 -23.10 12.54
N LEU A 106 -0.41 -22.53 11.35
CA LEU A 106 0.85 -21.90 11.00
C LEU A 106 1.25 -20.87 12.05
N THR A 107 2.45 -21.03 12.58
CA THR A 107 3.02 -20.12 13.57
C THR A 107 3.93 -19.08 12.93
N ILE A 108 4.15 -17.96 13.62
CA ILE A 108 5.07 -16.92 13.16
C ILE A 108 6.51 -17.45 13.01
N LEU A 109 6.88 -18.45 13.80
CA LEU A 109 8.22 -19.04 13.80
C LEU A 109 8.52 -19.84 12.52
N GLU A 110 7.48 -20.32 11.83
CA GLU A 110 7.58 -21.04 10.57
C GLU A 110 7.70 -20.11 9.35
N ILE A 111 7.54 -18.79 9.56
CA ILE A 111 7.67 -17.82 8.49
C ILE A 111 9.16 -17.56 8.22
N THR A 112 9.70 -18.27 7.25
CA THR A 112 11.08 -18.15 6.79
C THR A 112 11.16 -17.43 5.43
N PRO A 113 12.33 -16.96 4.99
CA PRO A 113 12.49 -16.45 3.63
C PRO A 113 12.11 -17.46 2.56
N GLU A 114 12.37 -18.74 2.78
CA GLU A 114 12.02 -19.86 1.87
C GLU A 114 10.51 -20.04 1.79
N PHE A 115 9.82 -19.95 2.94
CA PHE A 115 8.36 -19.96 2.98
C PHE A 115 7.78 -18.82 2.15
N LEU A 116 8.29 -17.60 2.31
CA LEU A 116 7.83 -16.44 1.54
C LEU A 116 8.06 -16.59 0.03
N LYS A 117 9.23 -17.09 -0.38
CA LYS A 117 9.53 -17.40 -1.79
C LYS A 117 8.58 -18.48 -2.35
N LYS A 118 8.22 -19.49 -1.55
CA LYS A 118 7.25 -20.53 -1.95
C LYS A 118 5.88 -19.92 -2.18
N ILE A 119 5.39 -19.07 -1.27
CA ILE A 119 4.10 -18.36 -1.43
C ILE A 119 4.12 -17.44 -2.66
N GLU A 120 5.19 -16.68 -2.88
CA GLU A 120 5.34 -15.82 -4.04
C GLU A 120 5.20 -16.60 -5.34
N ARG A 121 5.98 -17.69 -5.50
CA ARG A 121 5.94 -18.55 -6.70
C ARG A 121 4.54 -19.11 -6.94
N LYS A 122 3.91 -19.66 -5.89
CA LYS A 122 2.56 -20.22 -5.98
C LYS A 122 1.54 -19.17 -6.43
N ARG A 123 1.58 -17.97 -5.85
CA ARG A 123 0.67 -16.88 -6.18
C ARG A 123 0.91 -16.35 -7.60
N SER A 124 2.16 -16.24 -8.02
CA SER A 124 2.53 -15.84 -9.39
C SER A 124 2.02 -16.86 -10.41
N GLN A 125 2.14 -18.16 -10.14
CA GLN A 125 1.58 -19.21 -11.00
C GLN A 125 0.05 -19.18 -11.10
N GLN A 126 -0.63 -18.66 -10.07
CA GLN A 126 -2.07 -18.41 -10.08
C GLN A 126 -2.48 -17.13 -10.82
N GLY A 127 -1.55 -16.42 -11.45
CA GLY A 127 -1.81 -15.17 -12.18
C GLY A 127 -2.01 -13.95 -11.27
N VAL A 128 -1.66 -14.05 -9.99
CA VAL A 128 -1.81 -12.92 -9.06
C VAL A 128 -0.70 -11.90 -9.31
N SER A 129 -1.09 -10.63 -9.43
CA SER A 129 -0.14 -9.55 -9.71
C SER A 129 0.91 -9.40 -8.59
N ILE A 130 2.14 -9.05 -8.96
CA ILE A 130 3.24 -8.76 -8.04
C ILE A 130 2.84 -7.69 -7.00
N SER A 131 2.09 -6.66 -7.42
CA SER A 131 1.58 -5.63 -6.50
C SER A 131 0.69 -6.21 -5.40
N SER A 132 -0.17 -7.18 -5.73
CA SER A 132 -1.05 -7.85 -4.75
C SER A 132 -0.26 -8.74 -3.81
N ILE A 133 0.71 -9.49 -4.32
CA ILE A 133 1.61 -10.34 -3.51
C ILE A 133 2.40 -9.47 -2.53
N ASN A 134 3.01 -8.40 -3.03
CA ASN A 134 3.76 -7.45 -2.22
C ASN A 134 2.91 -6.78 -1.14
N SER A 135 1.64 -6.48 -1.43
CA SER A 135 0.71 -5.93 -0.45
C SER A 135 0.49 -6.89 0.72
N ASN A 136 0.23 -8.17 0.41
CA ASN A 136 0.08 -9.21 1.44
C ASN A 136 1.35 -9.36 2.29
N PHE A 137 2.53 -9.32 1.68
CA PHE A 137 3.79 -9.41 2.40
C PHE A 137 4.10 -8.19 3.26
N ARG A 138 3.69 -6.98 2.84
CA ARG A 138 3.78 -5.78 3.68
C ARG A 138 2.88 -5.88 4.90
N ASP A 139 1.67 -6.42 4.75
CA ASP A 139 0.76 -6.64 5.88
C ASP A 139 1.36 -7.64 6.87
N LEU A 140 1.86 -8.79 6.40
CA LEU A 140 2.55 -9.77 7.22
C LEU A 140 3.73 -9.14 7.96
N ARG A 141 4.58 -8.41 7.25
CA ARG A 141 5.72 -7.69 7.83
C ARG A 141 5.28 -6.71 8.92
N THR A 142 4.18 -6.02 8.72
CA THR A 142 3.63 -5.06 9.68
C THR A 142 3.18 -5.78 10.96
N VAL A 143 2.49 -6.90 10.83
CA VAL A 143 2.05 -7.73 11.97
C VAL A 143 3.25 -8.31 12.72
N ILE A 144 4.23 -8.89 12.03
CA ILE A 144 5.47 -9.41 12.64
C ILE A 144 6.19 -8.30 13.43
N ASN A 145 6.37 -7.13 12.81
CA ASN A 145 7.03 -6.00 13.45
C ASN A 145 6.29 -5.50 14.69
N TYR A 146 4.95 -5.53 14.68
CA TYR A 146 4.15 -5.15 15.83
C TYR A 146 4.43 -6.06 17.02
N PHE A 147 4.37 -7.38 16.83
CA PHE A 147 4.59 -8.35 17.91
C PHE A 147 6.06 -8.44 18.33
N MET A 148 6.99 -8.22 17.40
CA MET A 148 8.42 -8.23 17.70
C MET A 148 8.88 -6.97 18.43
N LYS A 149 8.47 -5.79 17.96
CA LYS A 149 9.02 -4.50 18.43
C LYS A 149 8.16 -3.86 19.53
N LYS A 150 6.83 -3.90 19.39
CA LYS A 150 5.90 -3.22 20.29
C LYS A 150 5.46 -4.14 21.44
N LYS A 151 5.06 -5.37 21.14
CA LYS A 151 4.61 -6.33 22.16
C LYS A 151 5.76 -7.12 22.78
N LYS A 152 6.86 -7.32 22.04
CA LYS A 152 8.05 -8.07 22.47
C LYS A 152 7.75 -9.50 22.93
N VAL A 153 6.76 -10.13 22.29
CA VAL A 153 6.33 -11.52 22.60
C VAL A 153 7.00 -12.56 21.71
N ILE A 154 7.73 -12.11 20.67
CA ILE A 154 8.47 -13.03 19.80
C ILE A 154 9.82 -13.32 20.43
N PRO A 155 10.22 -14.60 20.54
CA PRO A 155 11.49 -15.01 21.15
C PRO A 155 12.70 -14.29 20.54
N THR A 156 13.68 -13.92 21.35
CA THR A 156 14.91 -13.23 20.92
C THR A 156 15.72 -13.97 19.86
N GLY A 157 15.56 -15.29 19.79
CA GLY A 157 16.19 -16.14 18.76
C GLY A 157 15.48 -16.21 17.41
N TYR A 158 14.34 -15.55 17.25
CA TYR A 158 13.59 -15.57 16.01
C TYR A 158 14.36 -14.96 14.85
N PHE A 159 14.47 -15.70 13.76
CA PHE A 159 15.05 -15.17 12.52
C PHE A 159 14.02 -14.32 11.79
N TYR A 160 14.26 -13.01 11.74
CA TYR A 160 13.36 -12.08 11.05
C TYR A 160 13.38 -12.34 9.53
N PRO A 161 12.25 -12.69 8.90
CA PRO A 161 12.24 -13.20 7.53
C PRO A 161 12.41 -12.13 6.45
N PHE A 162 12.38 -10.83 6.80
CA PHE A 162 12.46 -9.73 5.84
C PHE A 162 13.77 -8.93 5.99
N GLY A 163 14.18 -8.25 4.90
CA GLY A 163 15.31 -7.32 4.91
C GLY A 163 16.65 -7.98 4.61
N LYS A 164 17.73 -7.38 5.09
CA LYS A 164 19.11 -7.83 4.81
C LYS A 164 19.32 -9.26 5.30
N GLY A 165 19.66 -10.16 4.38
CA GLY A 165 19.83 -11.60 4.66
C GLY A 165 18.51 -12.40 4.67
N GLY A 166 17.34 -11.75 4.48
CA GLY A 166 16.03 -12.37 4.39
C GLY A 166 15.36 -12.14 3.03
N TYR A 167 14.02 -12.25 3.03
CA TYR A 167 13.21 -11.96 1.85
C TYR A 167 13.09 -10.45 1.62
N SER A 168 13.38 -9.99 0.41
CA SER A 168 13.20 -8.59 0.01
C SER A 168 11.90 -8.45 -0.77
N ILE A 169 10.98 -7.60 -0.29
CA ILE A 169 9.75 -7.28 -1.01
C ILE A 169 10.14 -6.40 -2.21
N CYS A 170 9.89 -6.90 -3.41
CA CYS A 170 10.22 -6.19 -4.65
C CYS A 170 9.50 -4.83 -4.71
N GLU A 171 10.21 -3.78 -5.10
CA GLU A 171 9.59 -2.53 -5.50
C GLU A 171 9.09 -2.66 -6.93
N TYR A 172 7.79 -2.71 -7.10
CA TYR A 172 7.15 -2.83 -8.40
C TYR A 172 6.15 -1.68 -8.60
N PHE A 173 6.41 -0.92 -9.64
CA PHE A 173 5.57 0.20 -10.06
C PHE A 173 5.03 -0.10 -11.45
N PRO A 174 3.77 -0.58 -11.56
CA PRO A 174 3.18 -0.85 -12.87
C PRO A 174 3.05 0.45 -13.65
N LYS A 175 3.46 0.41 -14.93
CA LYS A 175 3.22 1.51 -15.87
C LYS A 175 1.72 1.78 -15.94
N LYS A 176 1.30 3.00 -15.68
CA LYS A 176 -0.11 3.37 -15.78
C LYS A 176 -0.47 3.60 -17.24
N GLN A 177 -1.53 2.96 -17.67
CA GLN A 177 -2.17 3.29 -18.93
C GLN A 177 -3.09 4.50 -18.70
N VAL A 178 -3.03 5.48 -19.58
CA VAL A 178 -3.78 6.72 -19.52
C VAL A 178 -4.36 7.03 -20.90
N PHE A 179 -5.50 7.72 -20.93
CA PHE A 179 -6.14 8.14 -22.17
C PHE A 179 -5.31 9.19 -22.91
N THR A 180 -5.43 9.17 -24.24
CA THR A 180 -4.97 10.25 -25.11
C THR A 180 -5.89 11.48 -24.95
N ASN A 181 -5.46 12.64 -25.42
CA ASN A 181 -6.31 13.85 -25.41
C ASN A 181 -7.56 13.66 -26.27
N ASP A 182 -7.44 12.93 -27.39
CA ASP A 182 -8.57 12.63 -28.29
C ASP A 182 -9.60 11.71 -27.63
N GLU A 183 -9.14 10.68 -26.92
CA GLU A 183 -10.04 9.80 -26.13
C GLU A 183 -10.75 10.57 -25.03
N ILE A 184 -10.04 11.44 -24.28
CA ILE A 184 -10.65 12.31 -23.28
C ILE A 184 -11.70 13.22 -23.92
N SER A 185 -11.40 13.78 -25.11
CA SER A 185 -12.35 14.61 -25.85
C SER A 185 -13.58 13.81 -26.29
N LYS A 186 -13.42 12.58 -26.79
CA LYS A 186 -14.53 11.67 -27.11
C LYS A 186 -15.41 11.39 -25.89
N ILE A 187 -14.82 11.12 -24.72
CA ILE A 187 -15.56 10.86 -23.49
C ILE A 187 -16.38 12.09 -23.07
N ILE A 188 -15.77 13.28 -23.11
CA ILE A 188 -16.41 14.53 -22.67
C ILE A 188 -17.49 14.99 -23.67
N SER A 189 -17.28 14.81 -24.96
CA SER A 189 -18.22 15.21 -26.03
C SER A 189 -19.37 14.22 -26.25
N LEU A 190 -19.38 13.09 -25.52
CA LEU A 190 -20.46 12.11 -25.66
C LEU A 190 -21.80 12.73 -25.25
N ASP A 191 -22.76 12.74 -26.16
CA ASP A 191 -24.08 13.35 -26.00
C ASP A 191 -25.25 12.37 -26.12
N LYS A 192 -24.97 11.13 -26.59
CA LYS A 192 -25.96 10.06 -26.72
C LYS A 192 -25.67 8.95 -25.73
N PHE A 193 -26.65 8.66 -24.90
CA PHE A 193 -26.58 7.64 -23.84
C PHE A 193 -27.68 6.61 -24.00
N GLU A 194 -27.42 5.38 -23.60
CA GLU A 194 -28.39 4.28 -23.62
C GLU A 194 -29.31 4.30 -22.39
N SER A 195 -28.89 4.99 -21.33
CA SER A 195 -29.68 5.16 -20.10
C SER A 195 -29.25 6.40 -19.31
N ASN A 196 -30.12 6.86 -18.38
CA ASN A 196 -29.80 7.95 -17.46
C ASN A 196 -28.63 7.59 -16.54
N GLU A 197 -28.47 6.33 -16.18
CA GLU A 197 -27.36 5.85 -15.36
C GLU A 197 -26.03 5.91 -16.11
N GLU A 198 -26.05 5.71 -17.42
CA GLU A 198 -24.88 5.85 -18.26
C GLU A 198 -24.47 7.33 -18.36
N GLU A 199 -25.42 8.24 -18.60
CA GLU A 199 -25.16 9.68 -18.57
C GLU A 199 -24.60 10.10 -17.22
N PHE A 200 -25.25 9.70 -16.14
CA PHE A 200 -24.76 9.97 -14.79
C PHE A 200 -23.34 9.46 -14.56
N ALA A 201 -23.02 8.26 -15.01
CA ALA A 201 -21.67 7.67 -14.86
C ALA A 201 -20.62 8.50 -15.59
N ARG A 202 -20.91 8.94 -16.83
CA ARG A 202 -20.02 9.82 -17.61
C ARG A 202 -19.87 11.18 -16.92
N ASP A 203 -20.95 11.78 -16.45
CA ASP A 203 -20.92 13.09 -15.78
C ASP A 203 -20.15 13.02 -14.47
N ILE A 204 -20.24 11.95 -13.70
CA ILE A 204 -19.40 11.71 -12.52
C ILE A 204 -17.92 11.60 -12.90
N TRP A 205 -17.59 10.89 -13.98
CA TRP A 205 -16.20 10.78 -14.44
C TRP A 205 -15.65 12.15 -14.85
N GLU A 206 -16.43 12.92 -15.62
CA GLU A 206 -16.04 14.27 -16.05
C GLU A 206 -15.92 15.22 -14.86
N LEU A 207 -16.82 15.11 -13.88
CA LEU A 207 -16.75 15.91 -12.66
C LEU A 207 -15.46 15.61 -11.87
N LEU A 208 -15.12 14.35 -11.68
CA LEU A 208 -13.85 13.97 -11.05
C LEU A 208 -12.64 14.54 -11.79
N TYR A 209 -12.65 14.45 -13.12
CA TYR A 209 -11.58 14.95 -13.97
C TYR A 209 -11.42 16.48 -13.83
N ARG A 210 -12.53 17.24 -13.91
CA ARG A 210 -12.51 18.71 -13.83
C ARG A 210 -12.30 19.28 -12.43
N CYS A 211 -12.58 18.47 -11.40
CA CYS A 211 -12.36 18.81 -10.01
C CYS A 211 -10.96 18.36 -9.54
N ASN A 212 -9.91 18.74 -10.25
CA ASN A 212 -8.50 18.44 -9.91
C ASN A 212 -8.22 16.95 -9.75
N GLY A 213 -8.93 16.08 -10.48
CA GLY A 213 -8.79 14.63 -10.29
C GLY A 213 -9.13 14.18 -8.88
N ILE A 214 -10.12 14.79 -8.21
CA ILE A 214 -10.56 14.41 -6.86
C ILE A 214 -10.85 12.89 -6.79
N ASN A 215 -10.56 12.24 -5.66
CA ASN A 215 -10.93 10.84 -5.52
C ASN A 215 -12.45 10.69 -5.35
N PHE A 216 -13.02 9.66 -5.95
CA PHE A 216 -14.46 9.39 -5.82
C PHE A 216 -14.93 9.30 -4.36
N ALA A 217 -14.12 8.75 -3.46
CA ALA A 217 -14.45 8.68 -2.04
C ALA A 217 -14.53 10.07 -1.37
N ASP A 218 -13.74 11.04 -1.85
CA ASP A 218 -13.77 12.41 -1.37
C ASP A 218 -14.97 13.15 -1.98
N LEU A 219 -15.26 12.96 -3.29
CA LEU A 219 -16.46 13.50 -3.95
C LEU A 219 -17.75 12.96 -3.30
N LEU A 220 -17.79 11.68 -2.96
CA LEU A 220 -18.95 11.07 -2.31
C LEU A 220 -19.26 11.69 -0.94
N ARG A 221 -18.22 12.15 -0.21
CA ARG A 221 -18.32 12.84 1.08
C ARG A 221 -18.51 14.35 0.96
N LEU A 222 -18.37 14.90 -0.23
CA LEU A 222 -18.45 16.34 -0.42
C LEU A 222 -19.85 16.85 -0.04
N ARG A 223 -19.88 17.94 0.73
CA ARG A 223 -21.12 18.54 1.27
C ARG A 223 -21.35 19.92 0.66
N TRP A 224 -22.61 20.33 0.59
CA TRP A 224 -22.98 21.65 0.10
C TRP A 224 -22.45 22.77 0.99
N ASP A 225 -22.40 22.56 2.30
CA ASP A 225 -21.88 23.55 3.28
C ASP A 225 -20.34 23.76 3.20
N GLN A 226 -19.63 22.89 2.49
CA GLN A 226 -18.19 23.06 2.20
C GLN A 226 -17.93 23.96 1.00
N ARG A 227 -18.98 24.51 0.39
CA ARG A 227 -18.84 25.46 -0.71
C ARG A 227 -18.49 26.85 -0.17
N ASN A 228 -17.39 27.41 -0.66
CA ASN A 228 -16.95 28.75 -0.36
C ASN A 228 -16.76 29.53 -1.68
N GLY A 229 -17.75 30.31 -2.05
CA GLY A 229 -17.77 31.04 -3.32
C GLY A 229 -17.62 30.13 -4.53
N ASN A 230 -16.55 30.31 -5.28
CA ASN A 230 -16.25 29.56 -6.50
C ASN A 230 -15.38 28.30 -6.25
N CYS A 231 -15.36 27.78 -5.03
CA CYS A 231 -14.63 26.54 -4.74
C CYS A 231 -15.31 25.73 -3.64
N PHE A 232 -14.99 24.43 -3.59
CA PHE A 232 -15.19 23.60 -2.40
C PHE A 232 -13.89 23.52 -1.63
N VAL A 233 -13.97 23.64 -0.29
CA VAL A 233 -12.83 23.55 0.62
C VAL A 233 -13.12 22.48 1.68
N PHE A 234 -12.26 21.46 1.75
CA PHE A 234 -12.46 20.38 2.69
C PHE A 234 -11.14 19.68 3.06
N PHE A 235 -11.19 18.91 4.15
CA PHE A 235 -10.08 18.05 4.57
C PHE A 235 -10.31 16.59 4.17
N ARG A 236 -9.26 15.95 3.69
CA ARG A 236 -9.32 14.57 3.24
C ARG A 236 -9.41 13.59 4.39
N LYS A 237 -10.53 12.87 4.51
CA LYS A 237 -10.78 11.88 5.56
C LYS A 237 -9.73 10.75 5.58
N LYS A 238 -9.30 10.26 4.41
CA LYS A 238 -8.34 9.16 4.30
C LYS A 238 -7.00 9.43 4.99
N THR A 239 -6.55 10.67 5.04
CA THR A 239 -5.25 11.07 5.61
C THR A 239 -5.38 11.75 6.96
N GLU A 240 -6.58 11.86 7.51
CA GLU A 240 -6.86 12.55 8.77
C GLU A 240 -6.04 11.97 9.94
N ASN A 241 -6.00 10.64 10.07
CA ASN A 241 -5.28 9.97 11.15
C ASN A 241 -3.76 9.92 10.95
N THR A 242 -3.30 9.91 9.69
CA THR A 242 -1.86 9.83 9.37
C THR A 242 -1.17 11.18 9.34
N ARG A 243 -1.95 12.28 9.20
CA ARG A 243 -1.45 13.66 9.08
C ARG A 243 -2.01 14.59 10.17
N LYS A 244 -2.16 14.10 11.40
CA LYS A 244 -2.72 14.90 12.51
C LYS A 244 -2.03 16.26 12.69
N LYS A 245 -0.72 16.36 12.42
CA LYS A 245 0.08 17.59 12.62
C LYS A 245 0.13 18.53 11.41
N MET A 246 -0.21 18.07 10.19
CA MET A 246 -0.14 18.87 8.96
C MET A 246 -1.32 18.52 8.05
N ARG A 247 -2.52 18.91 8.45
CA ARG A 247 -3.71 18.76 7.61
C ARG A 247 -3.63 19.81 6.49
N GLN A 248 -3.71 19.35 5.26
CA GLN A 248 -3.78 20.21 4.09
C GLN A 248 -5.23 20.29 3.62
N GLU A 249 -5.71 21.52 3.44
CA GLU A 249 -6.99 21.77 2.80
C GLU A 249 -6.92 21.38 1.32
N ILE A 250 -8.00 20.79 0.84
CA ILE A 250 -8.20 20.53 -0.57
C ILE A 250 -9.13 21.60 -1.09
N VAL A 251 -8.66 22.36 -2.07
CA VAL A 251 -9.44 23.37 -2.75
C VAL A 251 -9.78 22.86 -4.15
N VAL A 252 -11.07 22.74 -4.42
CA VAL A 252 -11.60 22.32 -5.73
C VAL A 252 -12.31 23.49 -6.39
N PRO A 253 -11.77 24.03 -7.48
CA PRO A 253 -12.39 25.17 -8.17
C PRO A 253 -13.67 24.76 -8.87
N VAL A 254 -14.67 25.63 -8.80
CA VAL A 254 -15.99 25.47 -9.44
C VAL A 254 -16.13 26.52 -10.54
N ASN A 255 -15.74 26.17 -11.76
CA ASN A 255 -15.98 26.97 -12.94
C ASN A 255 -17.35 26.65 -13.57
N GLN A 256 -17.75 27.37 -14.60
CA GLN A 256 -19.05 27.16 -15.26
C GLN A 256 -19.32 25.72 -15.73
N LYS A 257 -18.28 25.01 -16.19
CA LYS A 257 -18.40 23.59 -16.65
C LYS A 257 -18.65 22.67 -15.46
N VAL A 258 -17.94 22.88 -14.36
CA VAL A 258 -18.15 22.14 -13.10
C VAL A 258 -19.53 22.43 -12.53
N GLU A 259 -19.97 23.69 -12.55
CA GLU A 259 -21.32 24.09 -12.08
C GLU A 259 -22.44 23.37 -12.86
N LYS A 260 -22.31 23.29 -14.19
CA LYS A 260 -23.27 22.55 -15.03
C LYS A 260 -23.32 21.06 -14.66
N LEU A 261 -22.16 20.44 -14.42
CA LEU A 261 -22.10 19.04 -13.98
C LEU A 261 -22.72 18.85 -12.60
N ILE A 262 -22.40 19.73 -11.65
CA ILE A 262 -22.97 19.71 -10.30
C ILE A 262 -24.50 19.85 -10.35
N SER A 263 -25.03 20.71 -11.24
CA SER A 263 -26.48 20.88 -11.42
C SER A 263 -27.18 19.61 -11.94
N LYS A 264 -26.45 18.78 -12.73
CA LYS A 264 -26.99 17.53 -13.26
C LYS A 264 -26.95 16.39 -12.23
N VAL A 265 -25.83 16.22 -11.53
CA VAL A 265 -25.56 15.06 -10.69
C VAL A 265 -25.84 15.31 -9.21
N GLY A 266 -25.96 16.57 -8.81
CA GLY A 266 -26.13 16.97 -7.41
C GLY A 266 -27.54 16.82 -6.91
N ASP A 267 -27.68 16.39 -5.66
CA ASP A 267 -28.95 16.33 -4.94
C ASP A 267 -29.02 17.43 -3.89
N LYS A 268 -29.84 18.46 -4.16
CA LYS A 268 -30.02 19.61 -3.24
C LYS A 268 -30.87 19.28 -2.02
N ASN A 269 -31.58 18.13 -2.02
CA ASN A 269 -32.36 17.68 -0.88
C ASN A 269 -31.52 16.93 0.15
N SER A 270 -30.25 16.67 -0.19
CA SER A 270 -29.26 16.02 0.68
C SER A 270 -28.22 17.01 1.18
N PRO A 271 -27.67 16.88 2.40
CA PRO A 271 -26.51 17.65 2.82
C PRO A 271 -25.25 17.30 2.03
N PHE A 272 -25.19 16.10 1.43
CA PHE A 272 -24.09 15.64 0.59
C PHE A 272 -24.36 15.94 -0.89
N LEU A 273 -23.31 16.37 -1.61
CA LEU A 273 -23.43 16.78 -3.01
C LEU A 273 -24.15 15.76 -3.89
N LEU A 274 -23.79 14.46 -3.76
CA LEU A 274 -24.35 13.39 -4.61
C LEU A 274 -25.57 12.68 -3.99
N GLY A 275 -26.01 13.02 -2.78
CA GLY A 275 -27.20 12.44 -2.15
C GLY A 275 -27.12 10.97 -1.72
N PHE A 276 -25.99 10.27 -1.96
CA PHE A 276 -25.87 8.86 -1.60
C PHE A 276 -25.61 8.60 -0.11
N LEU A 277 -25.11 9.59 0.60
CA LEU A 277 -24.83 9.51 2.03
C LEU A 277 -25.91 10.23 2.85
N LYS A 278 -26.03 9.84 4.11
CA LYS A 278 -26.90 10.49 5.11
C LYS A 278 -26.08 10.89 6.32
N ASP A 279 -26.51 11.94 7.02
CA ASP A 279 -25.91 12.28 8.31
C ASP A 279 -26.05 11.10 9.28
N GLY A 280 -25.04 10.90 10.13
CA GLY A 280 -24.98 9.77 11.05
C GLY A 280 -24.47 8.45 10.44
N TYR A 281 -24.12 8.40 9.16
CA TYR A 281 -23.50 7.20 8.59
C TYR A 281 -22.15 6.92 9.25
N THR A 282 -22.01 5.67 9.71
CA THR A 282 -20.71 5.15 10.22
C THR A 282 -19.70 4.95 9.08
N ASP A 283 -18.45 4.69 9.44
CA ASP A 283 -17.42 4.36 8.44
C ASP A 283 -17.73 3.05 7.68
N GLU A 284 -18.46 2.09 8.31
CA GLU A 284 -18.98 0.88 7.65
C GLU A 284 -20.02 1.23 6.58
N ASN A 285 -21.00 2.06 6.95
CA ASN A 285 -22.04 2.51 6.03
C ASN A 285 -21.43 3.24 4.83
N PHE A 286 -20.44 4.09 5.10
CA PHE A 286 -19.70 4.76 4.05
C PHE A 286 -18.96 3.76 3.15
N ASP A 287 -18.21 2.80 3.70
CA ASP A 287 -17.47 1.81 2.90
C ASP A 287 -18.42 0.97 2.03
N TYR A 288 -19.56 0.60 2.59
CA TYR A 288 -20.62 -0.10 1.84
C TYR A 288 -21.15 0.73 0.68
N MET A 289 -21.56 1.98 0.93
CA MET A 289 -22.09 2.87 -0.11
C MET A 289 -21.05 3.20 -1.17
N ASN A 290 -19.81 3.51 -0.77
CA ASN A 290 -18.72 3.76 -1.69
C ASN A 290 -18.48 2.56 -2.62
N ARG A 291 -18.49 1.33 -2.12
CA ARG A 291 -18.36 0.13 -2.96
C ARG A 291 -19.56 -0.07 -3.89
N LYS A 292 -20.77 0.11 -3.38
CA LYS A 292 -22.02 -0.06 -4.14
C LYS A 292 -22.07 0.92 -5.31
N VAL A 293 -21.89 2.21 -5.05
CA VAL A 293 -21.96 3.26 -6.09
C VAL A 293 -20.80 3.12 -7.08
N ARG A 294 -19.56 2.87 -6.61
CA ARG A 294 -18.42 2.63 -7.51
C ARG A 294 -18.63 1.45 -8.44
N LYS A 295 -19.20 0.36 -7.93
CA LYS A 295 -19.48 -0.83 -8.77
C LYS A 295 -20.51 -0.49 -9.84
N CYS A 296 -21.56 0.22 -9.48
CA CYS A 296 -22.59 0.66 -10.40
C CYS A 296 -22.04 1.60 -11.49
N VAL A 297 -21.39 2.69 -11.07
CA VAL A 297 -20.82 3.67 -12.02
C VAL A 297 -19.77 3.04 -12.93
N ASN A 298 -18.86 2.24 -12.40
CA ASN A 298 -17.84 1.58 -13.23
C ASN A 298 -18.44 0.56 -14.22
N LYS A 299 -19.61 -0.02 -13.93
CA LYS A 299 -20.32 -0.89 -14.91
C LYS A 299 -20.68 -0.09 -16.16
N TYR A 300 -21.30 1.07 -15.99
CA TYR A 300 -21.72 1.91 -17.12
C TYR A 300 -20.52 2.58 -17.82
N LEU A 301 -19.52 3.02 -17.07
CA LEU A 301 -18.27 3.52 -17.66
C LEU A 301 -17.58 2.48 -18.54
N LYS A 302 -17.63 1.19 -18.15
CA LYS A 302 -17.10 0.11 -19.00
C LYS A 302 -17.87 -0.01 -20.31
N GLN A 303 -19.20 0.09 -20.30
CA GLN A 303 -20.05 0.08 -21.50
C GLN A 303 -19.71 1.25 -22.43
N ILE A 304 -19.56 2.46 -21.90
CA ILE A 304 -19.08 3.62 -22.66
C ILE A 304 -17.72 3.34 -23.29
N SER A 305 -16.79 2.74 -22.53
CA SER A 305 -15.45 2.42 -23.00
C SER A 305 -15.46 1.48 -24.21
N GLU A 306 -16.30 0.45 -24.15
CA GLU A 306 -16.48 -0.52 -25.24
C GLU A 306 -17.10 0.13 -26.48
N ARG A 307 -18.13 0.97 -26.31
CA ARG A 307 -18.80 1.69 -27.41
C ARG A 307 -17.92 2.72 -28.11
N LEU A 308 -17.06 3.42 -27.35
CA LEU A 308 -16.13 4.42 -27.89
C LEU A 308 -14.82 3.82 -28.39
N ASP A 309 -14.64 2.50 -28.29
CA ASP A 309 -13.41 1.78 -28.64
C ASP A 309 -12.17 2.43 -28.02
N LEU A 310 -12.22 2.64 -26.68
CA LEU A 310 -11.12 3.27 -25.97
C LEU A 310 -9.98 2.29 -25.71
N SER A 311 -8.75 2.79 -25.79
CA SER A 311 -7.53 2.00 -25.57
C SER A 311 -7.43 1.30 -24.22
N ILE A 312 -8.10 1.86 -23.20
CA ILE A 312 -8.19 1.29 -21.86
C ILE A 312 -9.62 1.38 -21.33
N THR A 313 -9.96 0.50 -20.39
CA THR A 313 -11.29 0.52 -19.76
C THR A 313 -11.50 1.79 -18.94
N LEU A 314 -12.55 2.53 -19.26
CA LEU A 314 -12.97 3.72 -18.52
C LEU A 314 -13.45 3.33 -17.11
N GLN A 315 -12.90 3.97 -16.11
CA GLN A 315 -13.22 3.74 -14.70
C GLN A 315 -13.08 5.06 -13.92
N LEU A 316 -13.74 5.17 -12.77
CA LEU A 316 -13.63 6.36 -11.92
C LEU A 316 -12.19 6.77 -11.58
N LYS A 317 -11.29 5.79 -11.39
CA LYS A 317 -9.88 6.09 -11.10
C LYS A 317 -9.14 6.73 -12.28
N THR A 318 -9.54 6.41 -13.52
CA THR A 318 -8.86 6.93 -14.71
C THR A 318 -9.05 8.43 -14.88
N ALA A 319 -10.09 9.02 -14.31
CA ALA A 319 -10.27 10.47 -14.29
C ALA A 319 -9.07 11.20 -13.65
N ARG A 320 -8.62 10.71 -12.49
CA ARG A 320 -7.47 11.28 -11.79
C ARG A 320 -6.17 11.02 -12.52
N ASP A 321 -5.99 9.79 -13.04
CA ASP A 321 -4.80 9.41 -13.78
C ASP A 321 -4.67 10.26 -15.05
N SER A 322 -5.79 10.49 -15.79
CA SER A 322 -5.84 11.34 -16.97
C SER A 322 -5.58 12.82 -16.65
N TYR A 323 -6.18 13.35 -15.58
CA TYR A 323 -5.95 14.73 -15.14
C TYR A 323 -4.46 15.00 -14.90
N ALA A 324 -3.81 14.14 -14.11
CA ALA A 324 -2.39 14.27 -13.80
C ALA A 324 -1.52 14.21 -15.07
N THR A 325 -1.84 13.31 -15.99
CA THR A 325 -1.08 13.11 -17.23
C THR A 325 -1.25 14.28 -18.19
N VAL A 326 -2.47 14.80 -18.33
CA VAL A 326 -2.73 15.98 -19.18
C VAL A 326 -1.97 17.20 -18.65
N LEU A 327 -1.97 17.45 -17.35
CA LEU A 327 -1.18 18.53 -16.76
C LEU A 327 0.31 18.35 -17.06
N ARG A 328 0.83 17.11 -16.94
CA ARG A 328 2.23 16.82 -17.23
C ARG A 328 2.58 17.08 -18.70
N ARG A 329 1.72 16.63 -19.64
CA ARG A 329 1.89 16.86 -21.09
C ARG A 329 1.88 18.34 -21.43
N ASN A 330 1.13 19.15 -20.67
CA ASN A 330 1.09 20.60 -20.80
C ASN A 330 2.25 21.32 -20.07
N GLY A 331 3.28 20.58 -19.61
CA GLY A 331 4.49 21.17 -19.02
C GLY A 331 4.36 21.60 -17.56
N VAL A 332 3.25 21.28 -16.88
CA VAL A 332 3.08 21.60 -15.46
C VAL A 332 4.08 20.78 -14.62
N SER A 333 4.72 21.46 -13.65
CA SER A 333 5.73 20.81 -12.79
C SER A 333 5.14 19.67 -11.94
N ILE A 334 5.97 18.67 -11.63
CA ILE A 334 5.54 17.54 -10.77
C ILE A 334 5.10 18.04 -9.38
N ASP A 335 5.77 19.05 -8.86
CA ASP A 335 5.46 19.61 -7.55
C ASP A 335 4.08 20.27 -7.56
N THR A 336 3.79 21.09 -8.58
CA THR A 336 2.47 21.70 -8.79
C THR A 336 1.38 20.63 -8.96
N ILE A 337 1.61 19.61 -9.77
CA ILE A 337 0.67 18.48 -9.94
C ILE A 337 0.45 17.76 -8.60
N SER A 338 1.51 17.55 -7.83
CA SER A 338 1.44 16.91 -6.51
C SER A 338 0.56 17.71 -5.54
N GLU A 339 0.72 19.02 -5.53
CA GLU A 339 -0.09 19.94 -4.73
C GLU A 339 -1.57 19.90 -5.16
N MET A 340 -1.85 20.06 -6.47
CA MET A 340 -3.22 20.01 -7.02
C MET A 340 -3.91 18.68 -6.73
N LEU A 341 -3.17 17.58 -6.74
CA LEU A 341 -3.68 16.25 -6.38
C LEU A 341 -3.72 16.01 -4.86
N SER A 342 -3.24 16.95 -4.06
CA SER A 342 -3.10 16.83 -2.60
C SER A 342 -2.36 15.55 -2.18
N HIS A 343 -1.24 15.24 -2.88
CA HIS A 343 -0.38 14.13 -2.51
C HIS A 343 0.54 14.52 -1.35
N SER A 344 0.84 13.56 -0.48
CA SER A 344 1.72 13.76 0.68
C SER A 344 3.19 13.88 0.32
N ASN A 345 3.55 13.38 -0.85
CA ASN A 345 4.93 13.28 -1.31
C ASN A 345 4.91 13.29 -2.84
N THR A 346 5.80 14.06 -3.44
CA THR A 346 6.02 14.11 -4.89
C THR A 346 6.42 12.75 -5.47
N ALA A 347 7.04 11.87 -4.67
CA ALA A 347 7.31 10.50 -5.09
C ALA A 347 6.02 9.74 -5.50
N VAL A 348 4.89 9.99 -4.80
CA VAL A 348 3.58 9.42 -5.20
C VAL A 348 3.16 9.95 -6.57
N THR A 349 3.40 11.24 -6.85
CA THR A 349 3.06 11.85 -8.14
C THR A 349 3.99 11.34 -9.24
N LYS A 350 5.28 11.14 -8.96
CA LYS A 350 6.23 10.54 -9.92
C LYS A 350 5.75 9.20 -10.45
N HIS A 351 5.12 8.37 -9.62
CA HIS A 351 4.55 7.08 -10.05
C HIS A 351 3.37 7.21 -11.04
N TYR A 352 2.69 8.37 -11.05
CA TYR A 352 1.66 8.66 -12.05
C TYR A 352 2.26 9.10 -13.40
N LEU A 353 3.50 9.59 -13.38
CA LEU A 353 4.10 10.38 -14.46
C LEU A 353 5.35 9.72 -15.05
N ASP A 354 5.51 8.43 -14.89
CA ASP A 354 6.76 7.66 -14.98
C ASP A 354 7.41 7.55 -16.37
N SER A 355 6.86 8.12 -17.40
CA SER A 355 7.59 8.34 -18.66
C SER A 355 6.96 9.48 -19.45
N LEU A 356 7.78 10.39 -19.91
CA LEU A 356 7.43 11.24 -21.01
C LEU A 356 7.04 10.33 -22.18
N ASP A 357 5.87 10.57 -22.80
CA ASP A 357 5.57 9.90 -24.05
C ASP A 357 6.59 10.30 -25.12
N THR A 358 6.76 9.46 -26.13
CA THR A 358 7.75 9.67 -27.19
C THR A 358 7.55 11.01 -27.89
N GLU A 359 6.31 11.44 -28.07
CA GLU A 359 5.98 12.71 -28.72
C GLU A 359 6.46 13.92 -27.88
N THR A 360 6.29 13.85 -26.56
CA THR A 360 6.81 14.89 -25.64
C THR A 360 8.33 14.93 -25.65
N VAL A 361 9.00 13.77 -25.71
CA VAL A 361 10.46 13.70 -25.84
C VAL A 361 10.93 14.37 -27.14
N PHE A 362 10.28 14.09 -28.27
CA PHE A 362 10.58 14.75 -29.55
C PHE A 362 10.38 16.25 -29.46
N LYS A 363 9.22 16.72 -28.96
CA LYS A 363 8.92 18.15 -28.81
C LYS A 363 9.92 18.90 -27.90
N VAL A 364 10.47 18.22 -26.90
CA VAL A 364 11.50 18.81 -26.03
C VAL A 364 12.83 18.84 -26.77
N ASN A 365 13.22 17.77 -27.48
CA ASN A 365 14.46 17.70 -28.23
C ASN A 365 14.47 18.71 -29.40
N ASP A 366 13.34 18.93 -30.07
CA ASP A 366 13.21 19.93 -31.15
C ASP A 366 13.44 21.38 -30.66
N LYS A 367 13.39 21.61 -29.34
CA LYS A 367 13.66 22.92 -28.72
C LYS A 367 15.12 23.09 -28.29
N LEU A 368 15.95 22.06 -28.48
CA LEU A 368 17.37 22.09 -28.08
C LEU A 368 18.32 22.66 -29.16
N ILE A 369 17.81 23.44 -30.11
CA ILE A 369 18.62 24.10 -31.15
C ILE A 369 19.04 25.49 -30.68
#